data_29c014fbf61ea0e7c62a0ff0f27d72db
#
_entry.id   29c014fbf61ea0e7c62a0ff0f27d72db
#
_cell.length_a   1.000
_cell.length_b   1.000
_cell.length_c   1.000
_cell.angle_alpha   90.00
_cell.angle_beta   90.00
_cell.angle_gamma   90.00
#
_symmetry.space_group_name_H-M   'P 1'
#
loop_
_entity.id
_entity.type
_entity.pdbx_description
1 polymer ?
#
loop_
_entity_poly.entity_id
_entity_poly.type
_entity_poly.pdbx_seq_one_letter_code
_entity_poly.pdbx_strand_id
1 'polypeptide(L)'
;PLGSRRLVSFSLACALVLFGLIGSGCQTAYYETMEKLGYHKRDLMVSDVKKARDAQQDAKEQFKSALDRFTKTLNIQGGELQDKYDALNEEYQQSEKRAQAVRDRIASVENVSDALFDEWTAELKQYSNATLRQKSQKQLTQTRSQYAQLIKAMKRAEAKMDPVLAKLKDHVLFLKHNLNAQAIASLKSELTTVEGNIDSLIKDLNASIQEADSFIASMEKDNA
;
A
#
# COMPACT_ATOMS: atom_id res chain seq x y z
N PRO A 1 -50.22 -23.51 28.75
CA PRO A 1 -49.62 -23.09 27.52
C PRO A 1 -48.31 -22.36 27.78
N LEU A 2 -47.26 -23.13 27.98
CA LEU A 2 -45.89 -22.66 28.16
C LEU A 2 -45.01 -23.52 27.25
N GLY A 3 -44.66 -23.07 26.09
CA GLY A 3 -43.86 -23.93 25.21
C GLY A 3 -43.50 -23.39 23.85
N SER A 4 -43.16 -22.08 23.67
CA SER A 4 -42.72 -21.61 22.36
C SER A 4 -41.61 -20.52 22.35
N ARG A 5 -40.97 -20.25 23.48
CA ARG A 5 -39.94 -19.18 23.57
C ARG A 5 -38.47 -19.68 23.61
N ARG A 6 -38.21 -20.97 23.59
CA ARG A 6 -36.81 -21.49 23.69
C ARG A 6 -36.21 -22.00 22.38
N LEU A 7 -36.97 -22.08 21.30
CA LEU A 7 -36.47 -22.57 20.00
C LEU A 7 -35.91 -21.47 19.07
N VAL A 8 -36.19 -20.20 19.31
CA VAL A 8 -35.74 -19.10 18.45
C VAL A 8 -34.34 -18.62 18.82
N SER A 9 -33.90 -18.80 20.08
CA SER A 9 -32.57 -18.32 20.52
C SER A 9 -31.40 -19.22 20.09
N PHE A 10 -31.66 -20.48 19.73
CA PHE A 10 -30.58 -21.39 19.30
C PHE A 10 -30.22 -21.25 17.82
N SER A 11 -31.15 -20.79 16.98
CA SER A 11 -30.92 -20.60 15.55
C SER A 11 -30.12 -19.32 15.23
N LEU A 12 -30.15 -18.31 16.10
CA LEU A 12 -29.42 -17.05 15.88
C LEU A 12 -27.96 -17.16 16.27
N ALA A 13 -27.60 -18.02 17.22
CA ALA A 13 -26.23 -18.25 17.65
C ALA A 13 -25.40 -19.07 16.62
N CYS A 14 -26.02 -19.96 15.85
CA CYS A 14 -25.37 -20.74 14.80
C CYS A 14 -25.11 -19.91 13.53
N ALA A 15 -25.92 -18.89 13.23
CA ALA A 15 -25.73 -18.04 12.05
C ALA A 15 -24.54 -17.06 12.17
N LEU A 16 -24.17 -16.66 13.39
CA LEU A 16 -23.04 -15.74 13.63
C LEU A 16 -21.66 -16.42 13.60
N VAL A 17 -21.58 -17.74 13.79
CA VAL A 17 -20.31 -18.50 13.74
C VAL A 17 -19.92 -18.85 12.30
N LEU A 18 -20.86 -18.89 11.36
CA LEU A 18 -20.60 -19.19 9.95
C LEU A 18 -20.06 -18.02 9.12
N PHE A 19 -20.16 -16.77 9.63
CA PHE A 19 -19.69 -15.58 8.90
C PHE A 19 -18.21 -15.26 9.13
N GLY A 20 -17.54 -15.90 10.08
CA GLY A 20 -16.13 -15.69 10.44
C GLY A 20 -15.12 -16.52 9.64
N LEU A 21 -15.54 -17.48 8.79
CA LEU A 21 -14.65 -18.44 8.12
C LEU A 21 -14.47 -18.20 6.61
N ILE A 22 -15.04 -17.14 6.04
CA ILE A 22 -15.02 -16.91 4.58
C ILE A 22 -13.79 -16.15 4.10
N GLY A 23 -12.99 -15.54 4.99
CA GLY A 23 -11.86 -14.68 4.61
C GLY A 23 -10.62 -15.43 4.12
N SER A 24 -10.33 -16.63 4.62
CA SER A 24 -9.08 -17.35 4.31
C SER A 24 -9.18 -18.31 3.12
N GLY A 25 -10.37 -18.71 2.72
CA GLY A 25 -10.58 -19.70 1.65
C GLY A 25 -10.41 -19.14 0.24
N CYS A 26 -10.69 -17.86 0.01
CA CYS A 26 -10.65 -17.28 -1.34
C CYS A 26 -9.23 -17.06 -1.86
N GLN A 27 -8.26 -16.77 -0.98
CA GLN A 27 -6.87 -16.56 -1.39
C GLN A 27 -6.18 -17.86 -1.78
N THR A 28 -6.37 -18.93 -1.01
CA THR A 28 -5.80 -20.25 -1.33
C THR A 28 -6.32 -20.76 -2.67
N ALA A 29 -7.62 -20.66 -2.91
CA ALA A 29 -8.25 -21.04 -4.18
C ALA A 29 -7.74 -20.20 -5.38
N TYR A 30 -7.44 -18.92 -5.18
CA TYR A 30 -6.87 -18.06 -6.20
C TYR A 30 -5.48 -18.55 -6.61
N TYR A 31 -4.57 -18.77 -5.65
CA TYR A 31 -3.20 -19.22 -5.93
C TYR A 31 -3.15 -20.62 -6.55
N GLU A 32 -3.97 -21.56 -6.08
CA GLU A 32 -4.11 -22.89 -6.70
C GLU A 32 -4.58 -22.81 -8.17
N THR A 33 -5.48 -21.88 -8.47
CA THR A 33 -5.95 -21.66 -9.85
C THR A 33 -4.85 -21.07 -10.73
N MET A 34 -4.08 -20.11 -10.22
CA MET A 34 -2.96 -19.50 -10.94
C MET A 34 -1.87 -20.52 -11.25
N GLU A 35 -1.56 -21.43 -10.30
CA GLU A 35 -0.60 -22.52 -10.51
C GLU A 35 -1.05 -23.51 -11.61
N LYS A 36 -2.34 -23.86 -11.64
CA LYS A 36 -2.90 -24.68 -12.71
C LYS A 36 -2.79 -24.00 -14.09
N LEU A 37 -2.71 -22.67 -14.13
CA LEU A 37 -2.47 -21.88 -15.33
C LEU A 37 -0.98 -21.67 -15.64
N GLY A 38 -0.07 -22.26 -14.84
CA GLY A 38 1.38 -22.18 -15.03
C GLY A 38 2.05 -20.95 -14.38
N TYR A 39 1.34 -20.21 -13.52
CA TYR A 39 1.90 -19.09 -12.77
C TYR A 39 2.32 -19.53 -11.37
N HIS A 40 3.62 -19.59 -11.12
CA HIS A 40 4.13 -19.93 -9.80
C HIS A 40 4.03 -18.74 -8.84
N LYS A 41 3.84 -19.00 -7.55
CA LYS A 41 3.74 -17.94 -6.50
C LYS A 41 4.97 -17.02 -6.50
N ARG A 42 6.13 -17.54 -6.85
CA ARG A 42 7.36 -16.76 -7.01
C ARG A 42 7.21 -15.69 -8.11
N ASP A 43 6.65 -16.03 -9.26
CA ASP A 43 6.46 -15.10 -10.37
C ASP A 43 5.37 -14.07 -10.03
N LEU A 44 4.31 -14.51 -9.35
CA LEU A 44 3.27 -13.63 -8.82
C LEU A 44 3.86 -12.62 -7.81
N MET A 45 4.74 -13.06 -6.93
CA MET A 45 5.41 -12.18 -5.96
C MET A 45 6.25 -11.11 -6.68
N VAL A 46 7.07 -11.50 -7.66
CA VAL A 46 7.84 -10.54 -8.48
C VAL A 46 6.91 -9.55 -9.19
N SER A 47 5.83 -10.05 -9.79
CA SER A 47 4.83 -9.21 -10.45
C SER A 47 4.17 -8.21 -9.50
N ASP A 48 3.78 -8.63 -8.28
CA ASP A 48 3.12 -7.76 -7.32
C ASP A 48 4.09 -6.75 -6.69
N VAL A 49 5.37 -7.12 -6.48
CA VAL A 49 6.42 -6.17 -6.07
C VAL A 49 6.65 -5.11 -7.17
N LYS A 50 6.66 -5.49 -8.45
CA LYS A 50 6.74 -4.53 -9.57
C LYS A 50 5.56 -3.55 -9.55
N LYS A 51 4.33 -4.06 -9.40
CA LYS A 51 3.13 -3.20 -9.30
C LYS A 51 3.16 -2.27 -8.08
N ALA A 52 3.67 -2.75 -6.93
CA ALA A 52 3.80 -1.92 -5.73
C ALA A 52 4.86 -0.83 -5.91
N ARG A 53 5.99 -1.14 -6.53
CA ARG A 53 7.03 -0.17 -6.92
C ARG A 53 6.46 0.90 -7.84
N ASP A 54 5.73 0.49 -8.88
CA ASP A 54 5.15 1.42 -9.86
C ASP A 54 4.09 2.32 -9.21
N ALA A 55 3.24 1.77 -8.34
CA ALA A 55 2.28 2.56 -7.57
C ALA A 55 2.97 3.59 -6.64
N GLN A 56 4.10 3.22 -6.03
CA GLN A 56 4.90 4.16 -5.22
C GLN A 56 5.56 5.24 -6.08
N GLN A 57 6.00 4.91 -7.29
CA GLN A 57 6.51 5.91 -8.25
C GLN A 57 5.42 6.89 -8.66
N ASP A 58 4.22 6.40 -8.99
CA ASP A 58 3.06 7.23 -9.31
C ASP A 58 2.66 8.14 -8.14
N ALA A 59 2.65 7.60 -6.92
CA ALA A 59 2.35 8.39 -5.72
C ALA A 59 3.41 9.47 -5.49
N LYS A 60 4.69 9.16 -5.68
CA LYS A 60 5.78 10.13 -5.58
C LYS A 60 5.59 11.30 -6.55
N GLU A 61 5.28 11.02 -7.81
CA GLU A 61 5.05 12.08 -8.81
C GLU A 61 3.80 12.89 -8.46
N GLN A 62 2.72 12.25 -7.97
CA GLN A 62 1.52 12.95 -7.54
C GLN A 62 1.77 13.88 -6.35
N PHE A 63 2.49 13.44 -5.31
CA PHE A 63 2.81 14.30 -4.17
C PHE A 63 3.71 15.48 -4.56
N LYS A 64 4.61 15.30 -5.52
CA LYS A 64 5.38 16.42 -6.10
C LYS A 64 4.48 17.39 -6.86
N SER A 65 3.57 16.88 -7.69
CA SER A 65 2.59 17.69 -8.41
C SER A 65 1.72 18.50 -7.46
N ALA A 66 1.21 17.86 -6.41
CA ALA A 66 0.42 18.51 -5.38
C ALA A 66 1.19 19.65 -4.71
N LEU A 67 2.45 19.43 -4.33
CA LEU A 67 3.29 20.47 -3.73
C LEU A 67 3.49 21.66 -4.70
N ASP A 68 3.85 21.39 -5.95
CA ASP A 68 4.04 22.43 -6.97
C ASP A 68 2.74 23.22 -7.20
N ARG A 69 1.60 22.53 -7.29
CA ARG A 69 0.29 23.17 -7.45
C ARG A 69 -0.08 24.02 -6.24
N PHE A 70 0.10 23.52 -5.02
CA PHE A 70 -0.11 24.28 -3.80
C PHE A 70 0.76 25.54 -3.77
N THR A 71 2.04 25.39 -4.01
CA THR A 71 3.00 26.50 -4.03
C THR A 71 2.61 27.57 -5.07
N LYS A 72 2.30 27.16 -6.30
CA LYS A 72 1.88 28.07 -7.36
C LYS A 72 0.58 28.78 -7.02
N THR A 73 -0.45 28.03 -6.61
CA THR A 73 -1.78 28.58 -6.32
C THR A 73 -1.75 29.60 -5.19
N LEU A 74 -0.96 29.37 -4.14
CA LEU A 74 -0.82 30.28 -3.02
C LEU A 74 0.03 31.52 -3.34
N ASN A 75 0.91 31.46 -4.34
CA ASN A 75 1.77 32.56 -4.73
C ASN A 75 1.19 33.47 -5.84
N ILE A 76 0.16 33.04 -6.58
CA ILE A 76 -0.50 33.85 -7.58
C ILE A 76 -1.32 34.96 -6.90
N GLN A 77 -1.04 36.23 -7.24
CA GLN A 77 -1.84 37.38 -6.84
C GLN A 77 -3.07 37.52 -7.76
N GLY A 78 -4.26 37.67 -7.16
CA GLY A 78 -5.51 37.75 -7.92
C GLY A 78 -6.04 36.37 -8.33
N GLY A 79 -6.98 36.35 -9.26
CA GLY A 79 -7.74 35.17 -9.70
C GLY A 79 -8.90 34.84 -8.78
N GLU A 80 -9.85 34.04 -9.28
CA GLU A 80 -11.00 33.60 -8.52
C GLU A 80 -10.55 32.65 -7.40
N LEU A 81 -10.98 32.95 -6.18
CA LEU A 81 -10.63 32.12 -5.00
C LEU A 81 -11.28 30.73 -5.09
N GLN A 82 -12.42 30.62 -5.77
CA GLN A 82 -13.05 29.34 -6.07
C GLN A 82 -12.15 28.45 -6.94
N ASP A 83 -11.56 29.01 -8.00
CA ASP A 83 -10.63 28.24 -8.87
C ASP A 83 -9.41 27.73 -8.09
N LYS A 84 -8.93 28.51 -7.13
CA LYS A 84 -7.84 28.11 -6.24
C LYS A 84 -8.22 26.94 -5.35
N TYR A 85 -9.41 27.01 -4.76
CA TYR A 85 -9.97 25.92 -3.96
C TYR A 85 -10.12 24.65 -4.80
N ASP A 86 -10.75 24.76 -5.97
CA ASP A 86 -11.01 23.61 -6.84
C ASP A 86 -9.71 22.91 -7.27
N ALA A 87 -8.69 23.70 -7.66
CA ALA A 87 -7.38 23.16 -8.02
C ALA A 87 -6.70 22.43 -6.87
N LEU A 88 -6.72 22.97 -5.65
CA LEU A 88 -6.09 22.32 -4.49
C LEU A 88 -6.87 21.10 -4.01
N ASN A 89 -8.21 21.15 -4.10
CA ASN A 89 -9.07 20.03 -3.78
C ASN A 89 -8.85 18.85 -4.74
N GLU A 90 -8.70 19.13 -6.04
CA GLU A 90 -8.37 18.10 -7.05
C GLU A 90 -7.04 17.42 -6.73
N GLU A 91 -5.98 18.16 -6.44
CA GLU A 91 -4.66 17.61 -6.10
C GLU A 91 -4.72 16.76 -4.81
N TYR A 92 -5.49 17.19 -3.81
CA TYR A 92 -5.72 16.38 -2.60
C TYR A 92 -6.40 15.06 -2.94
N GLN A 93 -7.49 15.07 -3.71
CA GLN A 93 -8.22 13.87 -4.09
C GLN A 93 -7.36 12.90 -4.90
N GLN A 94 -6.56 13.40 -5.84
CA GLN A 94 -5.64 12.57 -6.61
C GLN A 94 -4.55 11.96 -5.71
N SER A 95 -4.02 12.73 -4.77
CA SER A 95 -3.03 12.24 -3.81
C SER A 95 -3.60 11.14 -2.90
N GLU A 96 -4.86 11.30 -2.43
CA GLU A 96 -5.57 10.28 -1.64
C GLU A 96 -5.77 8.99 -2.45
N LYS A 97 -6.18 9.09 -3.70
CA LYS A 97 -6.34 7.95 -4.61
C LYS A 97 -5.01 7.21 -4.86
N ARG A 98 -3.90 7.94 -5.06
CA ARG A 98 -2.58 7.32 -5.26
C ARG A 98 -2.07 6.66 -3.99
N ALA A 99 -2.29 7.28 -2.83
CA ALA A 99 -1.94 6.66 -1.55
C ALA A 99 -2.73 5.37 -1.29
N GLN A 100 -4.02 5.33 -1.62
CA GLN A 100 -4.83 4.12 -1.51
C GLN A 100 -4.31 3.02 -2.44
N ALA A 101 -3.96 3.35 -3.68
CA ALA A 101 -3.38 2.39 -4.61
C ALA A 101 -2.07 1.77 -4.07
N VAL A 102 -1.22 2.56 -3.43
CA VAL A 102 0.00 2.04 -2.76
C VAL A 102 -0.36 1.05 -1.66
N ARG A 103 -1.32 1.37 -0.78
CA ARG A 103 -1.77 0.46 0.30
C ARG A 103 -2.26 -0.87 -0.25
N ASP A 104 -3.11 -0.83 -1.28
CA ASP A 104 -3.67 -2.02 -1.90
C ASP A 104 -2.58 -2.91 -2.51
N ARG A 105 -1.55 -2.30 -3.13
CA ARG A 105 -0.42 -3.05 -3.70
C ARG A 105 0.50 -3.64 -2.64
N ILE A 106 0.75 -2.92 -1.54
CA ILE A 106 1.52 -3.45 -0.42
C ILE A 106 0.79 -4.66 0.20
N ALA A 107 -0.52 -4.57 0.40
CA ALA A 107 -1.32 -5.69 0.88
C ALA A 107 -1.26 -6.91 -0.07
N SER A 108 -1.25 -6.68 -1.39
CA SER A 108 -1.07 -7.77 -2.37
C SER A 108 0.30 -8.45 -2.24
N VAL A 109 1.37 -7.67 -2.03
CA VAL A 109 2.72 -8.20 -1.80
C VAL A 109 2.79 -9.03 -0.51
N GLU A 110 2.17 -8.56 0.59
CA GLU A 110 2.09 -9.30 1.85
C GLU A 110 1.37 -10.65 1.65
N ASN A 111 0.21 -10.64 1.01
CA ASN A 111 -0.59 -11.83 0.77
C ASN A 111 0.14 -12.90 -0.06
N VAL A 112 0.78 -12.49 -1.16
CA VAL A 112 1.50 -13.44 -2.03
C VAL A 112 2.77 -13.96 -1.36
N SER A 113 3.46 -13.14 -0.55
CA SER A 113 4.66 -13.56 0.17
C SER A 113 4.35 -14.58 1.25
N ASP A 114 3.28 -14.41 1.99
CA ASP A 114 2.83 -15.38 3.00
C ASP A 114 2.54 -16.73 2.33
N ALA A 115 1.76 -16.74 1.24
CA ALA A 115 1.44 -17.94 0.49
C ALA A 115 2.69 -18.63 -0.07
N LEU A 116 3.65 -17.89 -0.62
CA LEU A 116 4.90 -18.42 -1.15
C LEU A 116 5.77 -19.05 -0.05
N PHE A 117 5.93 -18.37 1.07
CA PHE A 117 6.80 -18.84 2.15
C PHE A 117 6.23 -20.05 2.89
N ASP A 118 4.91 -20.12 3.02
CA ASP A 118 4.24 -21.27 3.62
C ASP A 118 4.37 -22.51 2.74
N GLU A 119 4.12 -22.38 1.44
CA GLU A 119 4.32 -23.45 0.47
C GLU A 119 5.77 -23.93 0.47
N TRP A 120 6.73 -23.02 0.30
CA TRP A 120 8.16 -23.38 0.26
C TRP A 120 8.59 -24.09 1.55
N THR A 121 8.07 -23.66 2.70
CA THR A 121 8.35 -24.34 3.99
C THR A 121 7.75 -25.74 4.05
N ALA A 122 6.57 -25.95 3.47
CA ALA A 122 5.94 -27.28 3.39
C ALA A 122 6.72 -28.22 2.42
N GLU A 123 7.15 -27.69 1.28
CA GLU A 123 7.91 -28.43 0.27
C GLU A 123 9.30 -28.86 0.76
N LEU A 124 9.95 -28.07 1.63
CA LEU A 124 11.23 -28.45 2.24
C LEU A 124 11.16 -29.79 2.98
N LYS A 125 10.00 -30.20 3.46
CA LYS A 125 9.81 -31.50 4.15
C LYS A 125 9.70 -32.66 3.16
N GLN A 126 9.48 -32.39 1.87
CA GLN A 126 9.31 -33.41 0.83
C GLN A 126 10.64 -33.82 0.18
N TYR A 127 11.71 -33.04 0.38
CA TYR A 127 13.02 -33.38 -0.18
C TYR A 127 13.61 -34.66 0.43
N SER A 128 13.83 -35.67 -0.37
CA SER A 128 14.59 -36.85 -0.02
C SER A 128 16.14 -36.61 -0.03
N ASN A 129 16.60 -35.71 -0.88
CA ASN A 129 18.01 -35.34 -0.99
C ASN A 129 18.38 -34.24 0.04
N ALA A 130 19.21 -34.58 1.03
CA ALA A 130 19.60 -33.67 2.10
C ALA A 130 20.35 -32.41 1.60
N THR A 131 21.19 -32.56 0.57
CA THR A 131 21.97 -31.44 -0.01
C THR A 131 21.05 -30.44 -0.71
N LEU A 132 20.08 -30.92 -1.50
CA LEU A 132 19.09 -30.05 -2.17
C LEU A 132 18.19 -29.36 -1.14
N ARG A 133 17.76 -30.09 -0.12
CA ARG A 133 16.97 -29.51 0.99
C ARG A 133 17.74 -28.37 1.68
N GLN A 134 19.03 -28.57 1.99
CA GLN A 134 19.83 -27.53 2.64
C GLN A 134 20.04 -26.30 1.74
N LYS A 135 20.26 -26.49 0.44
CA LYS A 135 20.35 -25.38 -0.52
C LYS A 135 19.05 -24.59 -0.58
N SER A 136 17.92 -25.27 -0.72
CA SER A 136 16.60 -24.64 -0.77
C SER A 136 16.26 -23.92 0.55
N GLN A 137 16.58 -24.51 1.71
CA GLN A 137 16.42 -23.86 3.01
C GLN A 137 17.25 -22.57 3.13
N LYS A 138 18.49 -22.57 2.65
CA LYS A 138 19.34 -21.38 2.65
C LYS A 138 18.73 -20.28 1.77
N GLN A 139 18.25 -20.64 0.59
CA GLN A 139 17.61 -19.70 -0.33
C GLN A 139 16.31 -19.11 0.26
N LEU A 140 15.45 -19.94 0.85
CA LEU A 140 14.25 -19.48 1.56
C LEU A 140 14.62 -18.46 2.66
N THR A 141 15.62 -18.76 3.48
CA THR A 141 16.06 -17.86 4.54
C THR A 141 16.54 -16.52 4.00
N GLN A 142 17.32 -16.55 2.91
CA GLN A 142 17.82 -15.35 2.24
C GLN A 142 16.68 -14.52 1.64
N THR A 143 15.75 -15.15 0.93
CA THR A 143 14.60 -14.49 0.33
C THR A 143 13.69 -13.85 1.38
N ARG A 144 13.45 -14.54 2.51
CA ARG A 144 12.70 -13.96 3.64
C ARG A 144 13.40 -12.74 4.25
N SER A 145 14.72 -12.76 4.35
CA SER A 145 15.50 -11.62 4.87
C SER A 145 15.39 -10.41 3.93
N GLN A 146 15.49 -10.61 2.62
CA GLN A 146 15.34 -9.55 1.62
C GLN A 146 13.90 -9.02 1.60
N TYR A 147 12.90 -9.89 1.66
CA TYR A 147 11.51 -9.51 1.79
C TYR A 147 11.25 -8.65 3.04
N ALA A 148 11.82 -9.01 4.18
CA ALA A 148 11.66 -8.25 5.41
C ALA A 148 12.21 -6.82 5.31
N GLN A 149 13.29 -6.60 4.56
CA GLN A 149 13.83 -5.27 4.26
C GLN A 149 12.90 -4.49 3.33
N LEU A 150 12.46 -5.11 2.25
CA LEU A 150 11.51 -4.56 1.30
C LEU A 150 10.21 -4.09 1.98
N ILE A 151 9.52 -4.99 2.68
CA ILE A 151 8.22 -4.67 3.27
C ILE A 151 8.35 -3.60 4.36
N LYS A 152 9.43 -3.60 5.11
CA LYS A 152 9.73 -2.54 6.09
C LYS A 152 9.89 -1.18 5.43
N ALA A 153 10.58 -1.10 4.29
CA ALA A 153 10.74 0.15 3.54
C ALA A 153 9.40 0.62 2.95
N MET A 154 8.60 -0.29 2.36
CA MET A 154 7.27 0.00 1.85
C MET A 154 6.33 0.54 2.93
N LYS A 155 6.24 -0.14 4.08
CA LYS A 155 5.39 0.29 5.21
C LYS A 155 5.82 1.61 5.81
N ARG A 156 7.13 1.91 5.84
CA ARG A 156 7.63 3.19 6.31
C ARG A 156 7.21 4.35 5.37
N ALA A 157 7.29 4.15 4.07
CA ALA A 157 6.84 5.13 3.09
C ALA A 157 5.31 5.30 3.16
N GLU A 158 4.54 4.21 3.26
CA GLU A 158 3.09 4.21 3.46
C GLU A 158 2.67 5.05 4.67
N ALA A 159 3.28 4.81 5.83
CA ALA A 159 2.96 5.51 7.07
C ALA A 159 3.17 7.03 7.02
N LYS A 160 4.00 7.52 6.10
CA LYS A 160 4.22 8.96 5.89
C LYS A 160 3.19 9.62 4.97
N MET A 161 2.39 8.85 4.24
CA MET A 161 1.36 9.42 3.36
C MET A 161 0.22 10.06 4.17
N ASP A 162 -0.23 9.41 5.24
CA ASP A 162 -1.36 9.90 6.05
C ASP A 162 -1.14 11.29 6.65
N PRO A 163 -0.02 11.60 7.32
CA PRO A 163 0.21 12.94 7.84
C PRO A 163 0.32 14.01 6.74
N VAL A 164 0.83 13.66 5.54
CA VAL A 164 0.84 14.57 4.40
C VAL A 164 -0.58 14.82 3.89
N LEU A 165 -1.35 13.76 3.68
CA LEU A 165 -2.76 13.86 3.24
C LEU A 165 -3.61 14.65 4.23
N ALA A 166 -3.42 14.45 5.53
CA ALA A 166 -4.12 15.21 6.57
C ALA A 166 -3.84 16.71 6.43
N LYS A 167 -2.58 17.11 6.24
CA LYS A 167 -2.22 18.52 6.03
C LYS A 167 -2.81 19.11 4.75
N LEU A 168 -2.74 18.39 3.63
CA LEU A 168 -3.37 18.83 2.37
C LEU A 168 -4.88 18.99 2.54
N LYS A 169 -5.53 18.05 3.22
CA LYS A 169 -6.97 18.10 3.52
C LYS A 169 -7.34 19.31 4.38
N ASP A 170 -6.58 19.57 5.45
CA ASP A 170 -6.80 20.71 6.33
C ASP A 170 -6.76 22.04 5.54
N HIS A 171 -5.80 22.18 4.62
CA HIS A 171 -5.67 23.35 3.77
C HIS A 171 -6.87 23.52 2.83
N VAL A 172 -7.32 22.43 2.20
CA VAL A 172 -8.52 22.44 1.34
C VAL A 172 -9.77 22.81 2.13
N LEU A 173 -9.96 22.19 3.31
CA LEU A 173 -11.11 22.48 4.18
C LEU A 173 -11.11 23.93 4.69
N PHE A 174 -9.92 24.44 5.06
CA PHE A 174 -9.79 25.83 5.50
C PHE A 174 -10.17 26.80 4.38
N LEU A 175 -9.67 26.56 3.16
CA LEU A 175 -9.96 27.39 2.01
C LEU A 175 -11.44 27.33 1.62
N LYS A 176 -12.07 26.15 1.70
CA LYS A 176 -13.49 25.93 1.38
C LYS A 176 -14.43 26.90 2.11
N HIS A 177 -14.13 27.20 3.37
CA HIS A 177 -14.97 28.06 4.21
C HIS A 177 -14.44 29.49 4.36
N ASN A 178 -13.24 29.77 3.85
CA ASN A 178 -12.53 31.05 4.01
C ASN A 178 -11.99 31.53 2.65
N LEU A 179 -12.87 31.72 1.68
CA LEU A 179 -12.50 32.21 0.34
C LEU A 179 -12.17 33.71 0.39
N ASN A 180 -11.04 34.07 1.00
CA ASN A 180 -10.56 35.45 1.12
C ASN A 180 -9.05 35.53 1.13
N ALA A 181 -8.49 36.74 0.93
CA ALA A 181 -7.06 36.98 0.86
C ALA A 181 -6.33 36.62 2.15
N GLN A 182 -7.00 36.76 3.33
CA GLN A 182 -6.43 36.39 4.63
C GLN A 182 -6.20 34.90 4.75
N ALA A 183 -7.10 34.06 4.20
CA ALA A 183 -6.94 32.62 4.17
C ALA A 183 -5.72 32.20 3.33
N ILE A 184 -5.56 32.81 2.16
CA ILE A 184 -4.36 32.56 1.31
C ILE A 184 -3.07 32.91 2.04
N ALA A 185 -3.04 34.05 2.76
CA ALA A 185 -1.87 34.45 3.54
C ALA A 185 -1.55 33.46 4.67
N SER A 186 -2.60 32.96 5.36
CA SER A 186 -2.44 31.94 6.42
C SER A 186 -1.90 30.63 5.88
N LEU A 187 -2.43 30.11 4.74
CA LEU A 187 -1.94 28.89 4.11
C LEU A 187 -0.51 29.04 3.62
N LYS A 188 -0.14 30.22 3.13
CA LYS A 188 1.24 30.51 2.71
C LYS A 188 2.25 30.41 3.84
N SER A 189 1.87 30.77 5.08
CA SER A 189 2.73 30.62 6.25
C SER A 189 2.99 29.16 6.64
N GLU A 190 2.07 28.24 6.28
CA GLU A 190 2.18 26.80 6.55
C GLU A 190 2.93 26.02 5.45
N LEU A 191 3.19 26.67 4.30
CA LEU A 191 3.74 26.01 3.11
C LEU A 191 5.07 25.30 3.38
N THR A 192 5.99 25.91 4.12
CA THR A 192 7.29 25.30 4.47
C THR A 192 7.14 23.99 5.25
N THR A 193 6.12 23.90 6.12
CA THR A 193 5.83 22.66 6.84
C THR A 193 5.34 21.56 5.90
N VAL A 194 4.49 21.91 4.94
CA VAL A 194 3.99 20.97 3.91
C VAL A 194 5.13 20.50 3.03
N GLU A 195 6.00 21.41 2.57
CA GLU A 195 7.20 21.10 1.78
C GLU A 195 8.08 20.08 2.52
N GLY A 196 8.44 20.33 3.78
CA GLY A 196 9.27 19.42 4.57
C GLY A 196 8.65 18.03 4.77
N ASN A 197 7.34 17.95 4.93
CA ASN A 197 6.63 16.68 5.07
C ASN A 197 6.63 15.90 3.74
N ILE A 198 6.39 16.56 2.62
CA ILE A 198 6.40 15.94 1.29
C ILE A 198 7.82 15.50 0.92
N ASP A 199 8.85 16.31 1.16
CA ASP A 199 10.24 15.94 0.91
C ASP A 199 10.65 14.70 1.71
N SER A 200 10.22 14.62 2.98
CA SER A 200 10.44 13.45 3.82
C SER A 200 9.74 12.20 3.29
N LEU A 201 8.50 12.33 2.79
CA LEU A 201 7.76 11.26 2.15
C LEU A 201 8.46 10.80 0.85
N ILE A 202 8.87 11.74 -0.01
CA ILE A 202 9.57 11.45 -1.27
C ILE A 202 10.87 10.69 -1.01
N LYS A 203 11.61 11.04 0.04
CA LYS A 203 12.82 10.33 0.44
C LYS A 203 12.54 8.87 0.80
N ASP A 204 11.49 8.61 1.57
CA ASP A 204 11.14 7.24 1.94
C ASP A 204 10.55 6.44 0.78
N LEU A 205 9.78 7.08 -0.12
CA LEU A 205 9.32 6.45 -1.35
C LEU A 205 10.51 6.03 -2.24
N ASN A 206 11.50 6.91 -2.42
CA ASN A 206 12.70 6.57 -3.18
C ASN A 206 13.47 5.39 -2.57
N ALA A 207 13.64 5.36 -1.25
CA ALA A 207 14.30 4.24 -0.57
C ALA A 207 13.49 2.93 -0.76
N SER A 208 12.18 2.98 -0.67
CA SER A 208 11.30 1.83 -0.88
C SER A 208 11.34 1.31 -2.32
N ILE A 209 11.36 2.20 -3.31
CA ILE A 209 11.50 1.86 -4.73
C ILE A 209 12.84 1.15 -4.99
N GLN A 210 13.94 1.63 -4.40
CA GLN A 210 15.26 0.99 -4.51
C GLN A 210 15.29 -0.41 -3.90
N GLU A 211 14.65 -0.61 -2.74
CA GLU A 211 14.53 -1.94 -2.13
C GLU A 211 13.69 -2.87 -3.02
N ALA A 212 12.63 -2.36 -3.65
CA ALA A 212 11.83 -3.14 -4.58
C ALA A 212 12.64 -3.56 -5.82
N ASP A 213 13.40 -2.65 -6.42
CA ASP A 213 14.26 -2.97 -7.57
C ASP A 213 15.34 -4.01 -7.19
N SER A 214 15.94 -3.87 -6.01
CA SER A 214 16.94 -4.82 -5.50
C SER A 214 16.35 -6.21 -5.27
N PHE A 215 15.15 -6.27 -4.69
CA PHE A 215 14.42 -7.52 -4.46
C PHE A 215 14.05 -8.20 -5.79
N ILE A 216 13.49 -7.46 -6.75
CA ILE A 216 13.14 -7.96 -8.09
C ILE A 216 14.38 -8.55 -8.77
N ALA A 217 15.50 -7.81 -8.78
CA ALA A 217 16.74 -8.26 -9.40
C ALA A 217 17.30 -9.55 -8.76
N SER A 218 17.18 -9.69 -7.43
CA SER A 218 17.62 -10.91 -6.75
C SER A 218 16.73 -12.12 -7.11
N MET A 219 15.40 -11.92 -7.17
CA MET A 219 14.45 -12.98 -7.50
C MET A 219 14.59 -13.43 -8.96
N GLU A 220 14.84 -12.51 -9.89
CA GLU A 220 15.04 -12.83 -11.31
C GLU A 220 16.36 -13.54 -11.58
N LYS A 221 17.43 -13.18 -10.86
CA LYS A 221 18.75 -13.85 -10.96
C LYS A 221 18.70 -15.30 -10.50
N ASP A 222 17.90 -15.60 -9.50
CA ASP A 222 17.73 -16.96 -8.99
C ASP A 222 16.91 -17.86 -9.94
N ASN A 223 16.28 -17.29 -10.96
CA ASN A 223 15.53 -18.01 -12.01
C ASN A 223 16.33 -18.25 -13.30
N ALA A 224 17.50 -17.63 -13.46
CA ALA A 224 18.40 -17.78 -14.61
C ALA A 224 19.44 -18.86 -14.37
#